data_cbd8c464aee99ee5f78542133a337099
#
_entry.id   cbd8c464aee99ee5f78542133a337099
#
_cell.length_a   1.000
_cell.length_b   1.000
_cell.length_c   1.000
_cell.angle_alpha   90.00
_cell.angle_beta   90.00
_cell.angle_gamma   90.00
#
_symmetry.space_group_name_H-M   'P 1'
#
loop_
_entity.id
_entity.type
_entity.pdbx_description
1 polymer ?
#
loop_
_entity_poly.entity_id
_entity_poly.type
_entity_poly.pdbx_seq_one_letter_code
_entity_poly.pdbx_strand_id
1 'polypeptide(L)'
;MNKKRDLVIIGGGPAGMAAALAAYEKGIHDILILERDSELGGILNQCIHTGFGLHTFKEELTGPEYAGRYIDMINEKGIPSLLRTMVTGIKSGDPCVVTAMNKDMGLFQIEAQAVVLAMGCRERPRGAMNIPGYRPAGIYSAGTAQRYVNIEGRMPGKEVVILGSGDIGLIMARRMTLQGAKVKLVAEIMPYSGGLRRNIVQCLDDYHIPLKLSHTVTCIHGKDRVEGVTVSKVDESLNPIPGSEEYVSCDTILLSCGLIPENELTLEAGAKMDDVTQGPVVNEHLETTERGIFACGNVLHVHDLVDNVSKEAAKAGEFAAEYIHNKNSSWGEAVRPPIPEKTKCTLPEDRDMESQLICIGCPMGCMITAKKKEDGSLDITGNTCPKGEAYARSEMTAPVRMVTSFVYLQDGKVVPVKTAGEIPKEKIAACMEEVRNTMVKAPVKTGDVLITNVAGTGIDIIATGNADKGV
;
A
#
# COMPACT_ATOMS: atom_id res chain seq x y z
N MET A 1 6.17 -32.89 16.72
CA MET A 1 7.20 -32.58 15.70
C MET A 1 8.03 -31.43 16.25
N ASN A 2 9.24 -31.74 16.74
CA ASN A 2 10.12 -30.66 17.27
C ASN A 2 10.63 -29.89 16.08
N LYS A 3 10.14 -28.67 15.88
CA LYS A 3 10.50 -27.87 14.72
C LYS A 3 11.56 -26.89 15.17
N LYS A 4 12.82 -27.21 14.89
CA LYS A 4 13.93 -26.28 15.04
C LYS A 4 14.17 -25.57 13.72
N ARG A 5 14.50 -24.29 13.77
CA ARG A 5 14.90 -23.47 12.62
C ARG A 5 16.07 -22.57 13.02
N ASP A 6 16.92 -22.28 12.07
CA ASP A 6 17.91 -21.24 12.28
C ASP A 6 17.23 -19.86 12.31
N LEU A 7 16.36 -19.59 11.34
CA LEU A 7 15.66 -18.33 11.23
C LEU A 7 14.15 -18.53 10.97
N VAL A 8 13.32 -17.87 11.78
CA VAL A 8 11.87 -17.75 11.53
C VAL A 8 11.53 -16.31 11.19
N ILE A 9 10.79 -16.13 10.09
CA ILE A 9 10.31 -14.82 9.64
C ILE A 9 8.79 -14.79 9.80
N ILE A 10 8.27 -13.79 10.50
CA ILE A 10 6.85 -13.62 10.76
C ILE A 10 6.30 -12.54 9.84
N GLY A 11 5.53 -12.96 8.83
CA GLY A 11 4.97 -12.15 7.76
C GLY A 11 5.65 -12.40 6.42
N GLY A 12 4.88 -12.82 5.42
CA GLY A 12 5.31 -13.09 4.05
C GLY A 12 5.11 -11.93 3.07
N GLY A 13 5.05 -10.70 3.58
CA GLY A 13 5.00 -9.49 2.78
C GLY A 13 6.38 -9.09 2.21
N PRO A 14 6.50 -7.91 1.57
CA PRO A 14 7.75 -7.46 0.96
C PRO A 14 8.93 -7.43 1.94
N ALA A 15 8.70 -7.04 3.19
CA ALA A 15 9.73 -7.03 4.23
C ALA A 15 10.22 -8.45 4.54
N GLY A 16 9.31 -9.38 4.84
CA GLY A 16 9.69 -10.74 5.21
C GLY A 16 10.40 -11.49 4.09
N MET A 17 9.93 -11.34 2.84
CA MET A 17 10.58 -11.95 1.69
C MET A 17 11.98 -11.39 1.44
N ALA A 18 12.16 -10.06 1.53
CA ALA A 18 13.47 -9.43 1.37
C ALA A 18 14.44 -9.85 2.48
N ALA A 19 14.00 -9.94 3.73
CA ALA A 19 14.80 -10.43 4.84
C ALA A 19 15.23 -11.90 4.66
N ALA A 20 14.29 -12.76 4.20
CA ALA A 20 14.57 -14.17 3.94
C ALA A 20 15.67 -14.35 2.87
N LEU A 21 15.54 -13.64 1.76
CA LEU A 21 16.53 -13.69 0.67
C LEU A 21 17.90 -13.22 1.11
N ALA A 22 17.97 -12.10 1.83
CA ALA A 22 19.23 -11.56 2.31
C ALA A 22 19.91 -12.49 3.32
N ALA A 23 19.16 -13.09 4.25
CA ALA A 23 19.68 -14.10 5.16
C ALA A 23 20.17 -15.35 4.44
N TYR A 24 19.45 -15.79 3.40
CA TYR A 24 19.85 -16.93 2.57
C TYR A 24 21.18 -16.66 1.85
N GLU A 25 21.37 -15.46 1.30
CA GLU A 25 22.61 -15.04 0.65
C GLU A 25 23.79 -14.96 1.62
N LYS A 26 23.52 -14.75 2.92
CA LYS A 26 24.54 -14.79 4.00
C LYS A 26 24.78 -16.22 4.54
N GLY A 27 24.23 -17.25 3.91
CA GLY A 27 24.51 -18.66 4.22
C GLY A 27 23.56 -19.30 5.24
N ILE A 28 22.48 -18.65 5.62
CA ILE A 28 21.43 -19.27 6.43
C ILE A 28 20.44 -19.96 5.49
N HIS A 29 20.36 -21.27 5.54
CA HIS A 29 19.50 -22.07 4.65
C HIS A 29 18.28 -22.67 5.34
N ASP A 30 18.31 -22.84 6.67
CA ASP A 30 17.15 -23.32 7.44
C ASP A 30 16.25 -22.15 7.87
N ILE A 31 15.63 -21.53 6.87
CA ILE A 31 14.71 -20.38 7.02
C ILE A 31 13.26 -20.88 6.88
N LEU A 32 12.36 -20.33 7.68
CA LEU A 32 10.92 -20.57 7.55
C LEU A 32 10.15 -19.24 7.60
N ILE A 33 9.35 -18.98 6.57
CA ILE A 33 8.40 -17.85 6.54
C ILE A 33 7.03 -18.33 7.05
N LEU A 34 6.47 -17.60 8.02
CA LEU A 34 5.11 -17.83 8.53
C LEU A 34 4.19 -16.72 8.01
N GLU A 35 3.18 -17.09 7.21
CA GLU A 35 2.22 -16.14 6.62
C GLU A 35 0.78 -16.52 6.98
N ARG A 36 0.03 -15.55 7.51
CA ARG A 36 -1.37 -15.75 7.92
C ARG A 36 -2.35 -15.86 6.76
N ASP A 37 -2.03 -15.21 5.61
CA ASP A 37 -2.88 -15.25 4.43
C ASP A 37 -2.64 -16.55 3.61
N SER A 38 -3.42 -16.72 2.55
CA SER A 38 -3.37 -17.88 1.66
C SER A 38 -2.19 -17.86 0.68
N GLU A 39 -1.48 -16.75 0.59
CA GLU A 39 -0.36 -16.52 -0.34
C GLU A 39 0.65 -15.51 0.24
N LEU A 40 1.87 -15.55 -0.27
CA LEU A 40 2.88 -14.53 -0.02
C LEU A 40 2.55 -13.23 -0.75
N GLY A 41 3.21 -12.13 -0.38
CA GLY A 41 3.05 -10.81 -1.01
C GLY A 41 2.44 -9.77 -0.07
N GLY A 42 1.66 -10.21 0.92
CA GLY A 42 1.05 -9.34 1.93
C GLY A 42 0.18 -8.24 1.29
N ILE A 43 0.32 -7.01 1.77
CA ILE A 43 -0.51 -5.87 1.31
C ILE A 43 -0.33 -5.55 -0.18
N LEU A 44 0.79 -5.95 -0.81
CA LEU A 44 1.05 -5.69 -2.22
C LEU A 44 0.03 -6.37 -3.14
N ASN A 45 -0.50 -7.52 -2.76
CA ASN A 45 -1.47 -8.25 -3.57
C ASN A 45 -2.75 -7.44 -3.84
N GLN A 46 -3.15 -6.58 -2.91
CA GLN A 46 -4.29 -5.67 -3.13
C GLN A 46 -3.92 -4.32 -3.72
N CYS A 47 -2.62 -3.98 -3.82
CA CYS A 47 -2.13 -2.72 -4.37
C CYS A 47 -1.97 -2.81 -5.89
N ILE A 48 -3.07 -2.99 -6.64
CA ILE A 48 -3.04 -3.23 -8.09
C ILE A 48 -2.68 -1.99 -8.94
N HIS A 49 -2.45 -0.83 -8.31
CA HIS A 49 -1.95 0.38 -8.98
C HIS A 49 -0.44 0.29 -9.27
N THR A 50 0.06 1.11 -10.19
CA THR A 50 1.49 1.24 -10.50
C THR A 50 2.23 2.15 -9.51
N GLY A 51 3.56 2.13 -9.59
CA GLY A 51 4.46 3.00 -8.82
C GLY A 51 5.41 2.25 -7.90
N PHE A 52 5.45 0.93 -7.99
CA PHE A 52 6.35 0.06 -7.23
C PHE A 52 7.60 -0.30 -8.07
N GLY A 53 8.72 -0.58 -7.43
CA GLY A 53 9.91 -1.16 -8.04
C GLY A 53 10.83 -0.20 -8.76
N LEU A 54 10.55 1.08 -8.82
CA LEU A 54 11.38 2.07 -9.52
C LEU A 54 12.84 2.11 -9.02
N HIS A 55 13.06 1.89 -7.73
CA HIS A 55 14.39 1.87 -7.13
C HIS A 55 15.00 0.48 -7.09
N THR A 56 14.20 -0.55 -6.83
CA THR A 56 14.64 -1.93 -6.68
C THR A 56 14.86 -2.62 -8.04
N PHE A 57 13.85 -2.56 -8.91
CA PHE A 57 13.85 -3.27 -10.19
C PHE A 57 14.11 -2.36 -11.41
N LYS A 58 14.19 -1.04 -11.22
CA LYS A 58 14.32 -0.03 -12.29
C LYS A 58 13.16 -0.02 -13.30
N GLU A 59 12.03 -0.59 -12.88
CA GLU A 59 10.79 -0.70 -13.65
C GLU A 59 9.62 -0.20 -12.82
N GLU A 60 8.59 0.34 -13.48
CA GLU A 60 7.34 0.69 -12.82
C GLU A 60 6.39 -0.50 -12.83
N LEU A 61 6.22 -1.11 -11.67
CA LEU A 61 5.41 -2.30 -11.46
C LEU A 61 4.13 -1.97 -10.70
N THR A 62 3.14 -2.85 -10.80
CA THR A 62 2.02 -2.92 -9.84
C THR A 62 2.48 -3.66 -8.57
N GLY A 63 1.68 -3.57 -7.49
CA GLY A 63 1.98 -4.31 -6.25
C GLY A 63 2.08 -5.83 -6.46
N PRO A 64 1.12 -6.48 -7.15
CA PRO A 64 1.22 -7.91 -7.45
C PRO A 64 2.44 -8.30 -8.30
N GLU A 65 2.83 -7.48 -9.29
CA GLU A 65 4.04 -7.73 -10.07
C GLU A 65 5.31 -7.64 -9.20
N TYR A 66 5.37 -6.64 -8.31
CA TYR A 66 6.49 -6.50 -7.35
C TYR A 66 6.56 -7.71 -6.41
N ALA A 67 5.41 -8.10 -5.82
CA ALA A 67 5.32 -9.28 -4.97
C ALA A 67 5.71 -10.56 -5.71
N GLY A 68 5.23 -10.72 -6.95
CA GLY A 68 5.51 -11.88 -7.79
C GLY A 68 7.02 -12.09 -8.00
N ARG A 69 7.78 -11.02 -8.27
CA ARG A 69 9.24 -11.12 -8.42
C ARG A 69 9.93 -11.63 -7.14
N TYR A 70 9.51 -11.17 -5.97
CA TYR A 70 10.05 -11.68 -4.71
C TYR A 70 9.63 -13.11 -4.45
N ILE A 71 8.38 -13.47 -4.75
CA ILE A 71 7.86 -14.85 -4.62
C ILE A 71 8.66 -15.79 -5.52
N ASP A 72 8.94 -15.40 -6.76
CA ASP A 72 9.75 -16.20 -7.69
C ASP A 72 11.16 -16.43 -7.13
N MET A 73 11.84 -15.40 -6.61
CA MET A 73 13.15 -15.53 -5.96
C MET A 73 13.09 -16.45 -4.73
N ILE A 74 12.07 -16.37 -3.89
CA ILE A 74 11.86 -17.27 -2.74
C ILE A 74 11.71 -18.73 -3.20
N ASN A 75 10.92 -18.97 -4.24
CA ASN A 75 10.71 -20.29 -4.81
C ASN A 75 11.97 -20.86 -5.46
N GLU A 76 12.71 -20.06 -6.21
CA GLU A 76 14.00 -20.44 -6.82
C GLU A 76 15.05 -20.85 -5.78
N LYS A 77 15.07 -20.20 -4.63
CA LYS A 77 15.98 -20.55 -3.50
C LYS A 77 15.43 -21.72 -2.67
N GLY A 78 14.19 -22.16 -2.91
CA GLY A 78 13.54 -23.23 -2.15
C GLY A 78 13.30 -22.86 -0.68
N ILE A 79 13.12 -21.57 -0.36
CA ILE A 79 12.85 -21.12 1.01
C ILE A 79 11.41 -21.51 1.38
N PRO A 80 11.19 -22.36 2.40
CA PRO A 80 9.85 -22.83 2.74
C PRO A 80 9.00 -21.72 3.39
N SER A 81 7.71 -21.73 3.07
CA SER A 81 6.69 -20.91 3.71
C SER A 81 5.54 -21.76 4.24
N LEU A 82 5.01 -21.42 5.41
CA LEU A 82 3.76 -21.96 5.92
C LEU A 82 2.68 -20.87 5.79
N LEU A 83 1.83 -21.05 4.80
CA LEU A 83 0.67 -20.18 4.53
C LEU A 83 -0.49 -20.52 5.47
N ARG A 84 -1.48 -19.62 5.57
CA ARG A 84 -2.65 -19.76 6.46
C ARG A 84 -2.25 -20.11 7.88
N THR A 85 -1.09 -19.58 8.31
CA THR A 85 -0.49 -19.89 9.60
C THR A 85 -0.38 -18.62 10.42
N MET A 86 -1.17 -18.54 11.47
CA MET A 86 -1.20 -17.41 12.41
C MET A 86 -0.21 -17.63 13.53
N VAL A 87 0.72 -16.72 13.71
CA VAL A 87 1.55 -16.66 14.91
C VAL A 87 0.72 -16.05 16.05
N THR A 88 0.67 -16.72 17.18
CA THR A 88 -0.14 -16.35 18.33
C THR A 88 0.68 -15.98 19.56
N GLY A 89 2.00 -16.18 19.53
CA GLY A 89 2.88 -15.79 20.63
C GLY A 89 4.35 -15.98 20.29
N ILE A 90 5.18 -15.18 20.95
CA ILE A 90 6.65 -15.25 20.88
C ILE A 90 7.18 -15.19 22.31
N LYS A 91 8.01 -16.19 22.67
CA LYS A 91 8.77 -16.16 23.91
C LYS A 91 10.24 -15.93 23.57
N SER A 92 10.81 -14.82 24.06
CA SER A 92 12.22 -14.53 23.95
C SER A 92 13.07 -15.55 24.73
N GLY A 93 14.28 -15.79 24.27
CA GLY A 93 15.22 -16.73 24.87
C GLY A 93 16.22 -17.28 23.83
N ASP A 94 17.11 -18.18 24.27
CA ASP A 94 18.03 -18.91 23.38
C ASP A 94 17.82 -20.42 23.53
N PRO A 95 17.05 -21.04 22.59
CA PRO A 95 16.38 -20.46 21.42
C PRO A 95 15.10 -19.67 21.78
N CYS A 96 14.70 -18.76 20.87
CA CYS A 96 13.37 -18.17 20.87
C CYS A 96 12.30 -19.22 20.57
N VAL A 97 11.09 -19.11 21.16
CA VAL A 97 9.98 -20.01 20.87
C VAL A 97 8.83 -19.27 20.23
N VAL A 98 8.54 -19.61 18.98
CA VAL A 98 7.40 -19.06 18.23
C VAL A 98 6.23 -20.02 18.31
N THR A 99 5.10 -19.56 18.83
CA THR A 99 3.84 -20.33 18.88
C THR A 99 2.96 -19.92 17.71
N ALA A 100 2.53 -20.89 16.92
CA ALA A 100 1.71 -20.65 15.74
C ALA A 100 0.58 -21.68 15.64
N MET A 101 -0.44 -21.36 14.85
CA MET A 101 -1.56 -22.26 14.57
C MET A 101 -1.98 -22.22 13.11
N ASN A 102 -2.41 -23.35 12.59
CA ASN A 102 -3.10 -23.46 11.31
C ASN A 102 -4.10 -24.63 11.33
N LYS A 103 -4.88 -24.76 10.23
CA LYS A 103 -5.93 -25.78 10.14
C LYS A 103 -5.37 -27.20 10.18
N ASP A 104 -4.22 -27.44 9.57
CA ASP A 104 -3.69 -28.79 9.35
C ASP A 104 -2.91 -29.33 10.55
N MET A 105 -2.25 -28.45 11.30
CA MET A 105 -1.35 -28.82 12.40
C MET A 105 -1.88 -28.45 13.78
N GLY A 106 -3.00 -27.71 13.85
CA GLY A 106 -3.48 -27.14 15.09
C GLY A 106 -2.49 -26.12 15.68
N LEU A 107 -2.39 -26.06 17.00
CA LEU A 107 -1.42 -25.25 17.73
C LEU A 107 -0.07 -25.99 17.81
N PHE A 108 1.02 -25.32 17.46
CA PHE A 108 2.36 -25.88 17.48
C PHE A 108 3.40 -24.81 17.84
N GLN A 109 4.59 -25.27 18.20
CA GLN A 109 5.73 -24.40 18.54
C GLN A 109 6.91 -24.69 17.64
N ILE A 110 7.71 -23.64 17.39
CA ILE A 110 8.96 -23.67 16.63
C ILE A 110 10.04 -23.03 17.50
N GLU A 111 11.13 -23.74 17.74
CA GLU A 111 12.36 -23.18 18.33
C GLU A 111 13.17 -22.52 17.21
N ALA A 112 13.55 -21.27 17.37
CA ALA A 112 14.32 -20.48 16.40
C ALA A 112 15.57 -19.88 17.02
N GLN A 113 16.70 -19.90 16.33
CA GLN A 113 17.90 -19.22 16.78
C GLN A 113 17.75 -17.70 16.69
N ALA A 114 17.04 -17.23 15.64
CA ALA A 114 16.65 -15.84 15.48
C ALA A 114 15.22 -15.73 14.89
N VAL A 115 14.57 -14.59 15.14
CA VAL A 115 13.23 -14.26 14.62
C VAL A 115 13.28 -12.88 13.98
N VAL A 116 12.71 -12.73 12.77
CA VAL A 116 12.49 -11.44 12.13
C VAL A 116 11.00 -11.12 12.14
N LEU A 117 10.65 -9.99 12.76
CA LEU A 117 9.31 -9.43 12.80
C LEU A 117 9.06 -8.59 11.55
N ALA A 118 8.13 -9.02 10.68
CA ALA A 118 7.79 -8.37 9.43
C ALA A 118 6.27 -8.30 9.22
N MET A 119 5.50 -8.15 10.34
CA MET A 119 4.02 -8.22 10.34
C MET A 119 3.36 -6.98 9.73
N GLY A 120 4.11 -5.92 9.43
CA GLY A 120 3.60 -4.72 8.82
C GLY A 120 2.78 -3.82 9.76
N CYS A 121 1.73 -3.22 9.24
CA CYS A 121 0.85 -2.29 9.97
C CYS A 121 -0.62 -2.50 9.60
N ARG A 122 -1.52 -1.94 10.40
CA ARG A 122 -2.96 -1.85 10.12
C ARG A 122 -3.41 -0.40 10.08
N GLU A 123 -4.53 -0.14 9.45
CA GLU A 123 -5.15 1.18 9.47
C GLU A 123 -5.81 1.47 10.81
N ARG A 124 -5.82 2.75 11.18
CA ARG A 124 -6.53 3.22 12.35
C ARG A 124 -8.04 2.97 12.21
N PRO A 125 -8.67 2.19 13.09
CA PRO A 125 -10.08 1.83 12.96
C PRO A 125 -11.00 3.00 13.36
N ARG A 126 -12.25 2.95 12.90
CA ARG A 126 -13.27 3.96 13.25
C ARG A 126 -13.41 4.19 14.75
N GLY A 127 -13.29 3.13 15.55
CA GLY A 127 -13.38 3.25 17.02
C GLY A 127 -12.34 4.18 17.64
N ALA A 128 -11.14 4.25 17.06
CA ALA A 128 -10.08 5.16 17.51
C ALA A 128 -10.28 6.61 17.06
N MET A 129 -11.18 6.85 16.07
CA MET A 129 -11.46 8.19 15.53
C MET A 129 -12.52 8.95 16.33
N ASN A 130 -13.33 8.25 17.14
CA ASN A 130 -14.40 8.82 17.95
C ASN A 130 -15.38 9.73 17.19
N ILE A 131 -15.63 9.48 15.90
CA ILE A 131 -16.57 10.28 15.11
C ILE A 131 -17.98 10.06 15.65
N PRO A 132 -18.72 11.12 16.00
CA PRO A 132 -20.11 11.05 16.46
C PRO A 132 -21.04 10.38 15.44
N GLY A 133 -22.17 9.86 15.93
CA GLY A 133 -23.18 9.19 15.14
C GLY A 133 -23.26 7.69 15.41
N TYR A 134 -24.16 7.02 14.69
CA TYR A 134 -24.34 5.57 14.78
C TYR A 134 -23.15 4.80 14.18
N ARG A 135 -23.20 3.48 14.27
CA ARG A 135 -22.22 2.56 13.62
C ARG A 135 -22.90 1.73 12.54
N PRO A 136 -23.44 2.38 11.49
CA PRO A 136 -24.13 1.68 10.40
C PRO A 136 -23.14 0.89 9.52
N ALA A 137 -23.68 0.03 8.66
CA ALA A 137 -22.92 -0.50 7.52
C ALA A 137 -22.47 0.64 6.59
N GLY A 138 -21.39 0.44 5.81
CA GLY A 138 -20.87 1.46 4.89
C GLY A 138 -19.70 2.26 5.45
N ILE A 139 -19.19 1.94 6.65
CA ILE A 139 -17.97 2.53 7.20
C ILE A 139 -16.83 1.52 7.07
N TYR A 140 -15.80 1.87 6.30
CA TYR A 140 -14.64 1.01 6.08
C TYR A 140 -13.35 1.81 6.26
N SER A 141 -12.25 1.15 6.66
CA SER A 141 -10.95 1.70 6.38
C SER A 141 -10.67 1.61 4.87
N ALA A 142 -9.83 2.51 4.34
CA ALA A 142 -9.55 2.57 2.92
C ALA A 142 -8.91 1.28 2.40
N GLY A 143 -8.00 0.65 3.18
CA GLY A 143 -7.38 -0.63 2.83
C GLY A 143 -8.34 -1.81 2.90
N THR A 144 -9.32 -1.82 3.83
CA THR A 144 -10.39 -2.82 3.82
C THR A 144 -11.24 -2.69 2.55
N ALA A 145 -11.61 -1.47 2.17
CA ALA A 145 -12.32 -1.23 0.91
C ALA A 145 -11.48 -1.64 -0.30
N GLN A 146 -10.17 -1.40 -0.26
CA GLN A 146 -9.23 -1.82 -1.30
C GLN A 146 -9.22 -3.35 -1.47
N ARG A 147 -9.20 -4.10 -0.36
CA ARG A 147 -9.30 -5.57 -0.39
C ARG A 147 -10.62 -6.03 -1.01
N TYR A 148 -11.76 -5.46 -0.57
CA TYR A 148 -13.06 -5.80 -1.15
C TYR A 148 -13.10 -5.57 -2.67
N VAL A 149 -12.60 -4.43 -3.14
CA VAL A 149 -12.63 -4.10 -4.57
C VAL A 149 -11.61 -4.93 -5.34
N ASN A 150 -10.36 -4.97 -4.90
CA ASN A 150 -9.23 -5.46 -5.72
C ASN A 150 -8.99 -6.98 -5.59
N ILE A 151 -9.42 -7.60 -4.48
CA ILE A 151 -9.25 -9.05 -4.25
C ILE A 151 -10.56 -9.81 -4.37
N GLU A 152 -11.66 -9.22 -3.85
CA GLU A 152 -12.95 -9.90 -3.80
C GLU A 152 -13.91 -9.47 -4.92
N GLY A 153 -13.54 -8.45 -5.72
CA GLY A 153 -14.38 -7.92 -6.80
C GLY A 153 -15.70 -7.30 -6.31
N ARG A 154 -15.76 -6.85 -5.05
CA ARG A 154 -17.00 -6.36 -4.42
C ARG A 154 -16.92 -4.86 -4.17
N MET A 155 -17.95 -4.14 -4.59
CA MET A 155 -18.06 -2.69 -4.34
C MET A 155 -18.65 -2.44 -2.94
N PRO A 156 -17.94 -1.69 -2.06
CA PRO A 156 -18.44 -1.34 -0.72
C PRO A 156 -19.61 -0.35 -0.75
N GLY A 157 -19.74 0.46 -1.81
CA GLY A 157 -20.83 1.39 -2.00
C GLY A 157 -20.78 2.14 -3.34
N LYS A 158 -21.74 3.04 -3.56
CA LYS A 158 -21.93 3.77 -4.82
C LYS A 158 -21.64 5.26 -4.70
N GLU A 159 -21.92 5.87 -3.55
CA GLU A 159 -21.67 7.29 -3.26
C GLU A 159 -20.75 7.38 -2.05
N VAL A 160 -19.52 7.84 -2.27
CA VAL A 160 -18.41 7.69 -1.32
C VAL A 160 -17.88 9.04 -0.86
N VAL A 161 -17.67 9.17 0.43
CA VAL A 161 -16.84 10.23 1.03
C VAL A 161 -15.59 9.57 1.60
N ILE A 162 -14.44 10.22 1.42
CA ILE A 162 -13.16 9.73 1.95
C ILE A 162 -12.65 10.71 3.00
N LEU A 163 -12.29 10.21 4.18
CA LEU A 163 -11.65 10.99 5.23
C LEU A 163 -10.16 10.64 5.31
N GLY A 164 -9.33 11.63 5.06
CA GLY A 164 -7.87 11.53 4.98
C GLY A 164 -7.36 11.47 3.54
N SER A 165 -6.37 12.31 3.24
CA SER A 165 -5.73 12.47 1.93
C SER A 165 -4.32 11.88 1.86
N GLY A 166 -4.02 10.88 2.68
CA GLY A 166 -2.86 10.01 2.50
C GLY A 166 -2.98 9.18 1.21
N ASP A 167 -1.88 8.59 0.74
CA ASP A 167 -1.83 7.88 -0.55
C ASP A 167 -2.93 6.83 -0.69
N ILE A 168 -3.23 6.06 0.35
CA ILE A 168 -4.30 5.05 0.31
C ILE A 168 -5.66 5.70 0.03
N GLY A 169 -5.97 6.83 0.68
CA GLY A 169 -7.20 7.58 0.45
C GLY A 169 -7.31 8.10 -0.99
N LEU A 170 -6.24 8.69 -1.52
CA LEU A 170 -6.17 9.20 -2.90
C LEU A 170 -6.32 8.06 -3.92
N ILE A 171 -5.59 6.98 -3.74
CA ILE A 171 -5.64 5.79 -4.61
C ILE A 171 -7.04 5.17 -4.61
N MET A 172 -7.69 5.12 -3.44
CA MET A 172 -9.06 4.61 -3.34
C MET A 172 -10.09 5.55 -3.96
N ALA A 173 -9.88 6.86 -3.92
CA ALA A 173 -10.75 7.80 -4.66
C ALA A 173 -10.76 7.46 -6.17
N ARG A 174 -9.58 7.31 -6.78
CA ARG A 174 -9.44 6.87 -8.17
C ARG A 174 -10.05 5.47 -8.38
N ARG A 175 -9.74 4.50 -7.51
CA ARG A 175 -10.18 3.11 -7.66
C ARG A 175 -11.71 2.99 -7.64
N MET A 176 -12.38 3.63 -6.67
CA MET A 176 -13.82 3.64 -6.56
C MET A 176 -14.47 4.27 -7.79
N THR A 177 -13.90 5.37 -8.28
CA THR A 177 -14.39 6.06 -9.49
C THR A 177 -14.26 5.18 -10.73
N LEU A 178 -13.10 4.52 -10.94
CA LEU A 178 -12.88 3.60 -12.05
C LEU A 178 -13.85 2.40 -12.03
N GLN A 179 -14.30 1.99 -10.84
CA GLN A 179 -15.31 0.93 -10.69
C GLN A 179 -16.76 1.44 -10.75
N GLY A 180 -16.96 2.73 -11.06
CA GLY A 180 -18.27 3.31 -11.30
C GLY A 180 -18.96 3.90 -10.07
N ALA A 181 -18.29 4.01 -8.92
CA ALA A 181 -18.79 4.77 -7.78
C ALA A 181 -18.58 6.27 -7.99
N LYS A 182 -19.44 7.08 -7.37
CA LYS A 182 -19.27 8.54 -7.31
C LYS A 182 -18.59 8.94 -6.03
N VAL A 183 -17.31 9.32 -6.12
CA VAL A 183 -16.60 9.92 -4.99
C VAL A 183 -16.99 11.40 -4.89
N LYS A 184 -17.67 11.77 -3.80
CA LYS A 184 -18.21 13.12 -3.59
C LYS A 184 -17.14 14.13 -3.22
N LEU A 185 -16.22 13.73 -2.32
CA LEU A 185 -15.08 14.52 -1.88
C LEU A 185 -14.08 13.66 -1.09
N VAL A 186 -12.87 14.20 -0.96
CA VAL A 186 -11.86 13.79 0.02
C VAL A 186 -11.73 14.93 1.04
N ALA A 187 -11.93 14.64 2.32
CA ALA A 187 -11.73 15.61 3.42
C ALA A 187 -10.39 15.33 4.11
N GLU A 188 -9.61 16.37 4.35
CA GLU A 188 -8.33 16.32 5.04
C GLU A 188 -8.31 17.34 6.17
N ILE A 189 -8.01 16.87 7.38
CA ILE A 189 -8.00 17.73 8.58
C ILE A 189 -6.84 18.74 8.56
N MET A 190 -5.72 18.37 7.94
CA MET A 190 -4.56 19.23 7.79
C MET A 190 -4.76 20.27 6.67
N PRO A 191 -4.05 21.43 6.72
CA PRO A 191 -4.08 22.39 5.63
C PRO A 191 -3.24 21.97 4.40
N TYR A 192 -2.82 20.69 4.35
CA TYR A 192 -2.05 20.10 3.26
C TYR A 192 -2.40 18.61 3.13
N SER A 193 -2.23 18.05 1.94
CA SER A 193 -2.37 16.61 1.73
C SER A 193 -1.15 15.84 2.26
N GLY A 194 -1.39 14.70 2.89
CA GLY A 194 -0.34 13.77 3.33
C GLY A 194 0.14 12.79 2.26
N GLY A 195 -0.51 12.76 1.09
CA GLY A 195 -0.14 11.88 -0.02
C GLY A 195 0.84 12.54 -0.99
N LEU A 196 1.41 11.75 -1.89
CA LEU A 196 2.32 12.21 -2.93
C LEU A 196 1.61 13.15 -3.91
N ARG A 197 2.30 14.23 -4.34
CA ARG A 197 1.74 15.20 -5.30
C ARG A 197 1.20 14.56 -6.57
N ARG A 198 1.91 13.58 -7.13
CA ARG A 198 1.46 12.84 -8.30
C ARG A 198 0.12 12.15 -8.09
N ASN A 199 -0.16 11.67 -6.86
CA ASN A 199 -1.41 10.99 -6.53
C ASN A 199 -2.58 11.96 -6.43
N ILE A 200 -2.34 13.23 -6.06
CA ILE A 200 -3.38 14.26 -6.13
C ILE A 200 -3.83 14.42 -7.58
N VAL A 201 -2.89 14.59 -8.52
CA VAL A 201 -3.23 14.76 -9.95
C VAL A 201 -3.95 13.55 -10.50
N GLN A 202 -3.30 12.39 -10.46
CA GLN A 202 -3.84 11.19 -11.14
C GLN A 202 -5.01 10.51 -10.41
N CYS A 203 -5.30 10.90 -9.17
CA CYS A 203 -6.39 10.30 -8.40
C CYS A 203 -7.55 11.26 -8.13
N LEU A 204 -7.31 12.57 -8.09
CA LEU A 204 -8.35 13.57 -7.84
C LEU A 204 -8.55 14.50 -9.04
N ASP A 205 -7.50 15.22 -9.48
CA ASP A 205 -7.62 16.21 -10.56
C ASP A 205 -8.13 15.56 -11.86
N ASP A 206 -7.59 14.40 -12.24
CA ASP A 206 -7.99 13.65 -13.44
C ASP A 206 -9.47 13.22 -13.44
N TYR A 207 -10.09 13.13 -12.26
CA TYR A 207 -11.48 12.71 -12.07
C TYR A 207 -12.38 13.79 -11.49
N HIS A 208 -11.89 15.02 -11.35
CA HIS A 208 -12.61 16.17 -10.79
C HIS A 208 -13.19 15.90 -9.39
N ILE A 209 -12.45 15.17 -8.56
CA ILE A 209 -12.84 14.85 -7.18
C ILE A 209 -12.37 15.98 -6.27
N PRO A 210 -13.27 16.67 -5.55
CA PRO A 210 -12.91 17.76 -4.66
C PRO A 210 -12.04 17.29 -3.48
N LEU A 211 -10.94 18.02 -3.21
CA LEU A 211 -10.13 17.90 -2.00
C LEU A 211 -10.44 19.08 -1.08
N LYS A 212 -11.02 18.82 0.09
CA LYS A 212 -11.27 19.84 1.12
C LYS A 212 -10.20 19.74 2.21
N LEU A 213 -9.20 20.61 2.17
CA LEU A 213 -8.19 20.76 3.21
C LEU A 213 -8.75 21.54 4.41
N SER A 214 -8.18 21.33 5.59
CA SER A 214 -8.68 21.89 6.86
C SER A 214 -10.15 21.55 7.12
N HIS A 215 -10.57 20.32 6.74
CA HIS A 215 -11.93 19.81 6.95
C HIS A 215 -11.90 18.40 7.54
N THR A 216 -12.89 18.11 8.39
CA THR A 216 -13.05 16.77 8.96
C THR A 216 -14.52 16.36 9.00
N VAL A 217 -14.76 15.05 9.14
CA VAL A 217 -16.10 14.51 9.36
C VAL A 217 -16.45 14.63 10.86
N THR A 218 -17.50 15.37 11.18
CA THR A 218 -17.93 15.63 12.56
C THR A 218 -19.15 14.79 12.98
N CYS A 219 -19.89 14.22 12.02
CA CYS A 219 -20.99 13.31 12.32
C CYS A 219 -21.23 12.33 11.16
N ILE A 220 -21.58 11.08 11.50
CA ILE A 220 -22.03 10.05 10.55
C ILE A 220 -23.51 9.83 10.74
N HIS A 221 -24.29 9.99 9.67
CA HIS A 221 -25.74 9.82 9.64
C HIS A 221 -26.15 8.46 9.08
N GLY A 222 -27.33 7.99 9.50
CA GLY A 222 -27.87 6.69 9.13
C GLY A 222 -27.75 5.66 10.26
N LYS A 223 -28.74 4.80 10.40
CA LYS A 223 -28.82 3.79 11.46
C LYS A 223 -28.40 2.40 10.97
N ASP A 224 -28.96 1.95 9.86
CA ASP A 224 -28.68 0.62 9.30
C ASP A 224 -27.50 0.68 8.31
N ARG A 225 -27.47 1.71 7.48
CA ARG A 225 -26.38 2.05 6.57
C ARG A 225 -26.10 3.55 6.64
N VAL A 226 -24.89 3.95 6.22
CA VAL A 226 -24.53 5.36 6.05
C VAL A 226 -25.49 6.00 5.03
N GLU A 227 -26.09 7.14 5.40
CA GLU A 227 -26.96 7.97 4.56
C GLU A 227 -26.28 9.31 4.21
N GLY A 228 -25.28 9.68 4.98
CA GLY A 228 -24.49 10.88 4.77
C GLY A 228 -23.53 11.15 5.92
N VAL A 229 -22.74 12.19 5.75
CA VAL A 229 -21.83 12.72 6.76
C VAL A 229 -21.98 14.22 6.90
N THR A 230 -21.72 14.76 8.09
CA THR A 230 -21.47 16.18 8.28
C THR A 230 -19.98 16.42 8.20
N VAL A 231 -19.57 17.34 7.32
CA VAL A 231 -18.17 17.80 7.16
C VAL A 231 -18.09 19.22 7.69
N SER A 232 -17.08 19.53 8.51
CA SER A 232 -16.86 20.85 9.06
C SER A 232 -15.43 21.32 8.79
N LYS A 233 -15.27 22.62 8.59
CA LYS A 233 -13.95 23.26 8.59
C LYS A 233 -13.36 23.19 9.98
N VAL A 234 -12.03 23.09 10.09
CA VAL A 234 -11.31 23.12 11.37
C VAL A 234 -10.43 24.36 11.48
N ASP A 235 -10.20 24.80 12.72
CA ASP A 235 -9.26 25.85 13.08
C ASP A 235 -7.80 25.33 13.12
N GLU A 236 -6.85 26.20 13.46
CA GLU A 236 -5.43 25.87 13.59
C GLU A 236 -5.14 24.82 14.68
N SER A 237 -6.03 24.69 15.65
CA SER A 237 -5.97 23.69 16.71
C SER A 237 -6.71 22.38 16.34
N LEU A 238 -7.16 22.27 15.09
CA LEU A 238 -7.90 21.13 14.53
C LEU A 238 -9.28 20.92 15.16
N ASN A 239 -9.87 21.96 15.78
CA ASN A 239 -11.23 21.91 16.31
C ASN A 239 -12.23 22.33 15.22
N PRO A 240 -13.39 21.65 15.11
CA PRO A 240 -14.44 22.06 14.18
C PRO A 240 -14.95 23.48 14.46
N ILE A 241 -15.04 24.31 13.42
CA ILE A 241 -15.55 25.67 13.50
C ILE A 241 -17.08 25.64 13.45
N PRO A 242 -17.79 26.09 14.50
CA PRO A 242 -19.25 26.15 14.49
C PRO A 242 -19.81 27.02 13.36
N GLY A 243 -20.86 26.54 12.69
CA GLY A 243 -21.49 27.21 11.55
C GLY A 243 -20.83 26.92 10.20
N SER A 244 -19.80 26.07 10.17
CA SER A 244 -19.15 25.61 8.93
C SER A 244 -19.62 24.22 8.47
N GLU A 245 -20.62 23.67 9.14
CA GLU A 245 -21.13 22.32 8.91
C GLU A 245 -21.84 22.22 7.55
N GLU A 246 -21.43 21.23 6.77
CA GLU A 246 -22.01 20.88 5.47
C GLU A 246 -22.44 19.41 5.49
N TYR A 247 -23.71 19.13 5.18
CA TYR A 247 -24.19 17.77 5.00
C TYR A 247 -23.86 17.27 3.60
N VAL A 248 -23.24 16.10 3.52
CA VAL A 248 -22.91 15.42 2.26
C VAL A 248 -23.58 14.05 2.25
N SER A 249 -24.55 13.85 1.35
CA SER A 249 -25.18 12.55 1.17
C SER A 249 -24.18 11.54 0.61
N CYS A 250 -24.11 10.36 1.22
CA CYS A 250 -23.29 9.24 0.75
C CYS A 250 -23.79 7.94 1.38
N ASP A 251 -23.50 6.80 0.77
CA ASP A 251 -23.81 5.46 1.29
C ASP A 251 -22.60 4.77 1.91
N THR A 252 -21.42 5.40 1.76
CA THR A 252 -20.15 4.83 2.20
C THR A 252 -19.16 5.92 2.58
N ILE A 253 -18.45 5.69 3.70
CA ILE A 253 -17.30 6.48 4.12
C ILE A 253 -16.06 5.58 4.18
N LEU A 254 -14.96 6.03 3.56
CA LEU A 254 -13.65 5.39 3.67
C LEU A 254 -12.75 6.21 4.60
N LEU A 255 -12.14 5.54 5.56
CA LEU A 255 -11.24 6.15 6.54
C LEU A 255 -9.79 5.87 6.14
N SER A 256 -9.02 6.91 5.86
CA SER A 256 -7.58 6.87 5.55
C SER A 256 -6.80 7.76 6.51
N CYS A 257 -6.94 7.49 7.83
CA CYS A 257 -6.53 8.41 8.91
C CYS A 257 -5.30 7.93 9.68
N GLY A 258 -4.36 7.31 8.98
CA GLY A 258 -3.09 6.85 9.52
C GLY A 258 -3.01 5.34 9.73
N LEU A 259 -1.77 4.87 9.88
CA LEU A 259 -1.39 3.49 10.05
C LEU A 259 -0.86 3.26 11.47
N ILE A 260 -1.04 2.05 11.99
CA ILE A 260 -0.56 1.60 13.31
C ILE A 260 0.28 0.35 13.07
N PRO A 261 1.57 0.34 13.43
CA PRO A 261 2.40 -0.86 13.39
C PRO A 261 1.78 -2.03 14.18
N GLU A 262 1.88 -3.26 13.64
CA GLU A 262 1.30 -4.48 14.25
C GLU A 262 2.27 -5.06 15.27
N ASN A 263 2.20 -4.59 16.52
CA ASN A 263 3.19 -4.87 17.55
C ASN A 263 2.69 -5.66 18.77
N GLU A 264 1.55 -6.31 18.70
CA GLU A 264 1.03 -7.15 19.76
C GLU A 264 2.01 -8.28 20.15
N LEU A 265 2.56 -8.97 19.11
CA LEU A 265 3.57 -10.04 19.32
C LEU A 265 4.91 -9.48 19.82
N THR A 266 5.28 -8.29 19.38
CA THR A 266 6.51 -7.60 19.83
C THR A 266 6.44 -7.26 21.32
N LEU A 267 5.28 -6.75 21.78
CA LEU A 267 5.02 -6.45 23.18
C LEU A 267 4.99 -7.73 24.02
N GLU A 268 4.36 -8.80 23.53
CA GLU A 268 4.32 -10.10 24.20
C GLU A 268 5.72 -10.71 24.37
N ALA A 269 6.60 -10.52 23.39
CA ALA A 269 7.99 -10.94 23.48
C ALA A 269 8.80 -10.16 24.53
N GLY A 270 8.30 -9.04 25.04
CA GLY A 270 8.94 -8.20 26.05
C GLY A 270 9.77 -7.05 25.49
N ALA A 271 9.76 -6.83 24.18
CA ALA A 271 10.53 -5.75 23.56
C ALA A 271 10.02 -4.36 23.95
N LYS A 272 10.94 -3.43 24.19
CA LYS A 272 10.60 -2.02 24.46
C LYS A 272 10.10 -1.35 23.17
N MET A 273 9.10 -0.49 23.34
CA MET A 273 8.49 0.25 22.25
C MET A 273 8.96 1.70 22.21
N ASP A 274 9.08 2.26 21.01
CA ASP A 274 9.35 3.69 20.79
C ASP A 274 8.04 4.47 20.72
N ASP A 275 7.91 5.52 21.55
CA ASP A 275 6.68 6.31 21.66
C ASP A 275 6.33 7.10 20.40
N VAL A 276 7.31 7.37 19.53
CA VAL A 276 7.10 8.17 18.30
C VAL A 276 6.72 7.30 17.13
N THR A 277 7.48 6.23 16.87
CA THR A 277 7.21 5.31 15.75
C THR A 277 6.11 4.31 16.05
N GLN A 278 5.83 4.06 17.33
CA GLN A 278 4.97 2.98 17.81
C GLN A 278 5.46 1.58 17.39
N GLY A 279 6.72 1.49 16.95
CA GLY A 279 7.45 0.27 16.67
C GLY A 279 8.40 -0.10 17.83
N PRO A 280 9.09 -1.26 17.75
CA PRO A 280 10.08 -1.62 18.76
C PRO A 280 11.30 -0.69 18.73
N VAL A 281 11.91 -0.49 19.89
CA VAL A 281 13.25 0.07 20.01
C VAL A 281 14.24 -0.95 19.48
N VAL A 282 15.09 -0.55 18.54
CA VAL A 282 16.11 -1.40 17.94
C VAL A 282 17.49 -0.78 18.07
N ASN A 283 18.53 -1.60 17.89
CA ASN A 283 19.91 -1.14 17.73
C ASN A 283 20.25 -0.88 16.24
N GLU A 284 21.51 -0.55 15.95
CA GLU A 284 22.01 -0.33 14.59
C GLU A 284 21.91 -1.55 13.66
N HIS A 285 21.75 -2.75 14.23
CA HIS A 285 21.55 -4.01 13.51
C HIS A 285 20.07 -4.43 13.42
N LEU A 286 19.12 -3.50 13.69
CA LEU A 286 17.67 -3.75 13.70
C LEU A 286 17.24 -4.87 14.68
N GLU A 287 18.10 -5.24 15.65
CA GLU A 287 17.79 -6.15 16.75
C GLU A 287 17.01 -5.38 17.82
N THR A 288 15.91 -5.93 18.28
CA THR A 288 15.09 -5.33 19.37
C THR A 288 15.81 -5.43 20.73
N THR A 289 15.19 -4.93 21.78
CA THR A 289 15.73 -5.12 23.15
C THR A 289 15.71 -6.59 23.60
N GLU A 290 15.03 -7.46 22.88
CA GLU A 290 15.01 -8.90 23.09
C GLU A 290 16.00 -9.59 22.14
N ARG A 291 16.97 -10.31 22.71
CA ARG A 291 18.06 -10.94 21.98
C ARG A 291 17.57 -11.93 20.92
N GLY A 292 18.13 -11.82 19.70
CA GLY A 292 17.78 -12.68 18.57
C GLY A 292 16.42 -12.36 17.92
N ILE A 293 15.76 -11.26 18.32
CA ILE A 293 14.52 -10.78 17.70
C ILE A 293 14.81 -9.47 16.97
N PHE A 294 14.62 -9.50 15.65
CA PHE A 294 14.83 -8.38 14.74
C PHE A 294 13.50 -7.84 14.23
N ALA A 295 13.45 -6.56 13.83
CA ALA A 295 12.24 -5.96 13.28
C ALA A 295 12.55 -5.12 12.04
N CYS A 296 11.67 -5.17 11.03
CA CYS A 296 11.82 -4.41 9.79
C CYS A 296 10.50 -4.10 9.11
N GLY A 297 10.51 -3.06 8.27
CA GLY A 297 9.33 -2.60 7.55
C GLY A 297 8.31 -1.94 8.47
N ASN A 298 7.03 -1.97 8.07
CA ASN A 298 6.00 -1.18 8.74
C ASN A 298 5.64 -1.62 10.17
N VAL A 299 6.16 -2.74 10.66
CA VAL A 299 6.10 -3.10 12.09
C VAL A 299 7.08 -2.28 12.92
N LEU A 300 8.21 -1.86 12.32
CA LEU A 300 9.22 -1.01 12.96
C LEU A 300 8.84 0.48 12.87
N HIS A 301 8.58 0.96 11.67
CA HIS A 301 8.03 2.28 11.40
C HIS A 301 7.36 2.30 10.01
N VAL A 302 6.39 3.19 9.81
CA VAL A 302 5.67 3.26 8.54
C VAL A 302 6.52 3.92 7.46
N HIS A 303 6.66 3.23 6.32
CA HIS A 303 7.36 3.73 5.14
C HIS A 303 6.39 4.22 4.07
N ASP A 304 6.79 5.22 3.29
CA ASP A 304 6.01 5.73 2.15
C ASP A 304 6.22 4.89 0.86
N LEU A 305 7.38 4.22 0.73
CA LEU A 305 7.74 3.46 -0.46
C LEU A 305 8.17 2.04 -0.10
N VAL A 306 7.63 1.04 -0.81
CA VAL A 306 8.00 -0.37 -0.63
C VAL A 306 9.46 -0.67 -0.90
N ASP A 307 10.08 0.06 -1.82
CA ASP A 307 11.51 -0.08 -2.11
C ASP A 307 12.37 0.17 -0.86
N ASN A 308 11.98 1.12 -0.01
CA ASN A 308 12.64 1.37 1.27
C ASN A 308 12.39 0.25 2.27
N VAL A 309 11.16 -0.28 2.30
CA VAL A 309 10.81 -1.45 3.13
C VAL A 309 11.71 -2.64 2.80
N SER A 310 11.83 -2.98 1.51
CA SER A 310 12.64 -4.13 1.07
C SER A 310 14.12 -3.93 1.35
N LYS A 311 14.64 -2.70 1.19
CA LYS A 311 16.04 -2.35 1.48
C LYS A 311 16.37 -2.44 2.98
N GLU A 312 15.48 -1.96 3.85
CA GLU A 312 15.64 -2.08 5.30
C GLU A 312 15.56 -3.54 5.74
N ALA A 313 14.58 -4.25 5.22
CA ALA A 313 14.36 -5.65 5.57
C ALA A 313 15.51 -6.56 5.12
N ALA A 314 16.14 -6.29 3.98
CA ALA A 314 17.34 -7.01 3.57
C ALA A 314 18.45 -6.87 4.62
N LYS A 315 18.67 -5.67 5.17
CA LYS A 315 19.62 -5.47 6.27
C LYS A 315 19.25 -6.27 7.52
N ALA A 316 17.97 -6.30 7.90
CA ALA A 316 17.51 -7.10 9.03
C ALA A 316 17.82 -8.59 8.84
N GLY A 317 17.64 -9.10 7.61
CA GLY A 317 18.01 -10.47 7.25
C GLY A 317 19.52 -10.73 7.34
N GLU A 318 20.36 -9.80 6.85
CA GLU A 318 21.82 -9.88 6.97
C GLU A 318 22.25 -9.90 8.44
N PHE A 319 21.74 -9.00 9.26
CA PHE A 319 22.10 -8.92 10.69
C PHE A 319 21.59 -10.13 11.48
N ALA A 320 20.41 -10.66 11.16
CA ALA A 320 19.93 -11.90 11.75
C ALA A 320 20.85 -13.08 11.41
N ALA A 321 21.37 -13.14 10.17
CA ALA A 321 22.35 -14.15 9.79
C ALA A 321 23.68 -13.98 10.53
N GLU A 322 24.19 -12.77 10.66
CA GLU A 322 25.40 -12.48 11.44
C GLU A 322 25.25 -12.87 12.92
N TYR A 323 24.08 -12.61 13.51
CA TYR A 323 23.75 -13.04 14.87
C TYR A 323 23.79 -14.56 15.01
N ILE A 324 23.21 -15.31 14.07
CA ILE A 324 23.19 -16.78 14.08
C ILE A 324 24.62 -17.34 13.98
N HIS A 325 25.47 -16.75 13.14
CA HIS A 325 26.88 -17.16 13.01
C HIS A 325 27.74 -16.78 14.22
N ASN A 326 27.45 -15.64 14.86
CA ASN A 326 28.29 -15.04 15.92
C ASN A 326 27.49 -14.70 17.19
N LYS A 327 26.92 -15.70 17.86
CA LYS A 327 26.07 -15.51 19.06
C LYS A 327 26.65 -14.71 20.22
N ASN A 328 27.95 -14.42 20.20
CA ASN A 328 28.65 -13.70 21.27
C ASN A 328 28.75 -12.18 21.07
N SER A 329 28.09 -11.60 20.06
CA SER A 329 28.07 -10.15 19.86
C SER A 329 27.31 -9.46 21.01
N SER A 330 27.86 -8.36 21.54
CA SER A 330 27.15 -7.50 22.49
C SER A 330 26.00 -6.76 21.75
N TRP A 331 24.90 -6.52 22.47
CA TRP A 331 23.84 -5.62 21.95
C TRP A 331 24.43 -4.20 21.79
N GLY A 332 24.26 -3.61 20.60
CA GLY A 332 24.73 -2.25 20.31
C GLY A 332 23.91 -1.14 20.99
N GLU A 333 24.18 0.11 20.66
CA GLU A 333 23.39 1.24 21.15
C GLU A 333 22.00 1.25 20.52
N ALA A 334 20.99 1.67 21.30
CA ALA A 334 19.64 1.86 20.79
C ALA A 334 19.62 3.00 19.75
N VAL A 335 19.10 2.72 18.58
CA VAL A 335 18.99 3.70 17.49
C VAL A 335 17.51 3.84 17.12
N ARG A 336 17.06 5.09 16.99
CA ARG A 336 15.79 5.33 16.36
C ARG A 336 15.97 5.31 14.84
N PRO A 337 15.27 4.44 14.08
CA PRO A 337 15.31 4.50 12.63
C PRO A 337 14.96 5.89 12.13
N PRO A 338 15.58 6.39 11.05
CA PRO A 338 15.22 7.68 10.49
C PRO A 338 13.76 7.65 10.06
N ILE A 339 12.92 8.42 10.76
CA ILE A 339 11.50 8.58 10.40
C ILE A 339 11.48 9.40 9.12
N PRO A 340 10.93 8.91 8.00
CA PRO A 340 10.77 9.72 6.82
C PRO A 340 9.96 10.97 7.19
N GLU A 341 10.44 12.15 6.84
CA GLU A 341 9.62 13.35 6.93
C GLU A 341 8.35 13.10 6.12
N LYS A 342 7.20 13.18 6.79
CA LYS A 342 5.92 13.04 6.10
C LYS A 342 5.85 14.10 5.01
N THR A 343 5.60 13.67 3.79
CA THR A 343 5.43 14.56 2.66
C THR A 343 4.29 15.52 2.96
N LYS A 344 4.61 16.81 3.15
CA LYS A 344 3.61 17.86 3.28
C LYS A 344 3.36 18.40 1.88
N CYS A 345 2.33 17.91 1.24
CA CYS A 345 1.99 18.41 -0.09
C CYS A 345 1.08 19.63 0.02
N THR A 346 1.70 20.81 0.00
CA THR A 346 0.99 22.07 -0.25
C THR A 346 0.95 22.30 -1.76
N LEU A 347 -0.25 22.37 -2.31
CA LEU A 347 -0.46 22.91 -3.65
C LEU A 347 -0.86 24.38 -3.51
N PRO A 348 -0.35 25.28 -4.36
CA PRO A 348 -0.86 26.65 -4.40
C PRO A 348 -2.37 26.62 -4.64
N GLU A 349 -3.15 27.36 -3.84
CA GLU A 349 -4.62 27.46 -4.01
C GLU A 349 -4.98 28.05 -5.38
N ASP A 350 -4.13 28.96 -5.89
CA ASP A 350 -4.29 29.65 -7.18
C ASP A 350 -3.48 28.98 -8.31
N ARG A 351 -3.23 27.65 -8.24
CA ARG A 351 -2.49 26.95 -9.27
C ARG A 351 -3.20 27.08 -10.62
N ASP A 352 -2.55 27.73 -11.58
CA ASP A 352 -3.01 27.70 -12.97
C ASP A 352 -2.81 26.32 -13.57
N MET A 353 -3.88 25.50 -13.54
CA MET A 353 -3.87 24.11 -14.01
C MET A 353 -3.54 24.00 -15.50
N GLU A 354 -3.69 25.08 -16.28
CA GLU A 354 -3.37 25.10 -17.70
C GLU A 354 -1.87 25.26 -17.98
N SER A 355 -1.13 25.87 -17.05
CA SER A 355 0.31 26.13 -17.22
C SER A 355 1.21 25.52 -16.16
N GLN A 356 0.66 25.16 -14.99
CA GLN A 356 1.41 24.57 -13.86
C GLN A 356 1.03 23.10 -13.65
N LEU A 357 1.87 22.22 -14.17
CA LEU A 357 1.68 20.78 -14.14
C LEU A 357 2.47 20.13 -13.00
N ILE A 358 1.96 19.03 -12.46
CA ILE A 358 2.69 18.17 -11.57
C ILE A 358 3.06 16.88 -12.32
N CYS A 359 4.34 16.60 -12.42
CA CYS A 359 4.83 15.39 -13.06
C CYS A 359 4.38 14.15 -12.30
N ILE A 360 3.75 13.22 -13.01
CA ILE A 360 3.30 11.94 -12.44
C ILE A 360 4.27 10.79 -12.68
N GLY A 361 5.36 11.00 -13.42
CA GLY A 361 6.29 9.95 -13.85
C GLY A 361 7.15 9.31 -12.74
N CYS A 362 7.15 9.89 -11.52
CA CYS A 362 7.82 9.28 -10.35
C CYS A 362 7.31 9.93 -9.04
N PRO A 363 7.68 9.37 -7.86
CA PRO A 363 7.25 9.91 -6.56
C PRO A 363 7.67 11.36 -6.27
N MET A 364 8.67 11.90 -6.95
CA MET A 364 9.14 13.27 -6.75
C MET A 364 8.06 14.33 -7.01
N GLY A 365 7.14 14.09 -7.97
CA GLY A 365 6.03 15.02 -8.24
C GLY A 365 6.50 16.44 -8.53
N CYS A 366 7.49 16.61 -9.43
CA CYS A 366 8.05 17.94 -9.78
C CYS A 366 6.94 18.87 -10.28
N MET A 367 6.91 20.09 -9.77
CA MET A 367 6.07 21.15 -10.32
C MET A 367 6.72 21.72 -11.57
N ILE A 368 6.03 21.62 -12.70
CA ILE A 368 6.52 22.02 -14.02
C ILE A 368 5.65 23.16 -14.53
N THR A 369 6.29 24.20 -15.02
CA THR A 369 5.61 25.27 -15.77
C THR A 369 5.80 24.99 -17.26
N ALA A 370 4.69 24.88 -18.00
CA ALA A 370 4.67 24.71 -19.45
C ALA A 370 3.89 25.84 -20.09
N LYS A 371 4.56 26.67 -20.91
CA LYS A 371 3.94 27.80 -21.61
C LYS A 371 4.05 27.62 -23.12
N LYS A 372 2.95 27.85 -23.82
CA LYS A 372 2.93 27.82 -25.28
C LYS A 372 3.46 29.15 -25.82
N LYS A 373 4.48 29.11 -26.67
CA LYS A 373 5.05 30.29 -27.34
C LYS A 373 4.22 30.64 -28.58
N GLU A 374 4.44 31.84 -29.13
CA GLU A 374 3.76 32.34 -30.34
C GLU A 374 4.00 31.44 -31.56
N ASP A 375 5.15 30.77 -31.63
CA ASP A 375 5.51 29.81 -32.69
C ASP A 375 4.91 28.41 -32.52
N GLY A 376 4.10 28.23 -31.45
CA GLY A 376 3.46 26.95 -31.12
C GLY A 376 4.37 25.99 -30.35
N SER A 377 5.64 26.30 -30.12
CA SER A 377 6.53 25.49 -29.27
C SER A 377 6.19 25.66 -27.79
N LEU A 378 6.59 24.68 -26.96
CA LEU A 378 6.41 24.70 -25.50
C LEU A 378 7.71 25.11 -24.82
N ASP A 379 7.60 26.09 -23.93
CA ASP A 379 8.64 26.44 -22.96
C ASP A 379 8.36 25.73 -21.65
N ILE A 380 9.26 24.80 -21.25
CA ILE A 380 9.04 23.92 -20.12
C ILE A 380 10.18 24.12 -19.12
N THR A 381 9.79 24.41 -17.86
CA THR A 381 10.74 24.65 -16.74
C THR A 381 10.26 23.93 -15.47
N GLY A 382 11.17 23.73 -14.51
CA GLY A 382 10.85 23.10 -13.21
C GLY A 382 10.95 21.56 -13.20
N ASN A 383 11.21 20.93 -14.35
CA ASN A 383 11.49 19.49 -14.40
C ASN A 383 12.90 19.18 -13.89
N THR A 384 13.02 18.14 -13.05
CA THR A 384 14.32 17.68 -12.53
C THR A 384 15.02 16.71 -13.48
N CYS A 385 14.28 16.10 -14.40
CA CYS A 385 14.81 15.08 -15.33
C CYS A 385 14.05 15.11 -16.67
N PRO A 386 14.59 14.45 -17.73
CA PRO A 386 13.94 14.39 -19.05
C PRO A 386 12.53 13.81 -19.05
N LYS A 387 12.21 12.89 -18.11
CA LYS A 387 10.86 12.32 -17.98
C LYS A 387 9.83 13.39 -17.67
N GLY A 388 10.19 14.41 -16.85
CA GLY A 388 9.29 15.52 -16.53
C GLY A 388 8.98 16.39 -17.73
N GLU A 389 9.97 16.67 -18.58
CA GLU A 389 9.76 17.41 -19.83
C GLU A 389 8.86 16.62 -20.80
N ALA A 390 9.13 15.34 -20.99
CA ALA A 390 8.31 14.46 -21.83
C ALA A 390 6.86 14.41 -21.34
N TYR A 391 6.65 14.28 -20.03
CA TYR A 391 5.33 14.32 -19.43
C TYR A 391 4.62 15.65 -19.71
N ALA A 392 5.28 16.80 -19.48
CA ALA A 392 4.65 18.10 -19.71
C ALA A 392 4.26 18.31 -21.18
N ARG A 393 5.10 17.87 -22.12
CA ARG A 393 4.77 17.90 -23.56
C ARG A 393 3.55 17.07 -23.88
N SER A 394 3.50 15.83 -23.38
CA SER A 394 2.36 14.94 -23.56
C SER A 394 1.08 15.50 -22.91
N GLU A 395 1.16 16.00 -21.67
CA GLU A 395 -0.01 16.52 -20.95
C GLU A 395 -0.63 17.73 -21.67
N MET A 396 0.20 18.60 -22.27
CA MET A 396 -0.25 19.79 -22.99
C MET A 396 -0.78 19.50 -24.41
N THR A 397 -0.56 18.31 -24.94
CA THR A 397 -0.95 17.99 -26.34
C THR A 397 -1.92 16.84 -26.41
N ALA A 398 -1.55 15.68 -25.88
CA ALA A 398 -2.32 14.43 -25.89
C ALA A 398 -2.06 13.66 -24.58
N PRO A 399 -2.75 14.01 -23.49
CA PRO A 399 -2.51 13.39 -22.19
C PRO A 399 -2.82 11.90 -22.22
N VAL A 400 -1.89 11.12 -21.66
CA VAL A 400 -1.98 9.65 -21.60
C VAL A 400 -1.88 9.17 -20.15
N ARG A 401 -2.48 8.00 -19.90
CA ARG A 401 -2.46 7.36 -18.57
C ARG A 401 -2.31 5.85 -18.67
N MET A 402 -1.60 5.28 -17.73
CA MET A 402 -1.65 3.86 -17.42
C MET A 402 -2.95 3.56 -16.67
N VAL A 403 -3.73 2.59 -17.14
CA VAL A 403 -4.95 2.14 -16.44
C VAL A 403 -4.68 0.81 -15.77
N THR A 404 -5.05 0.71 -14.51
CA THR A 404 -4.98 -0.52 -13.72
C THR A 404 -6.37 -0.88 -13.21
N SER A 405 -6.72 -2.16 -13.24
CA SER A 405 -8.02 -2.66 -12.81
C SER A 405 -7.93 -4.16 -12.48
N PHE A 406 -9.05 -4.82 -12.51
CA PHE A 406 -9.16 -6.28 -12.48
C PHE A 406 -10.22 -6.73 -13.49
N VAL A 407 -10.14 -7.97 -13.91
CA VAL A 407 -11.20 -8.68 -14.64
C VAL A 407 -11.72 -9.83 -13.82
N TYR A 408 -12.98 -10.21 -14.05
CA TYR A 408 -13.58 -11.36 -13.38
C TYR A 408 -13.15 -12.67 -14.03
N LEU A 409 -12.92 -13.66 -13.18
CA LEU A 409 -12.81 -15.06 -13.60
C LEU A 409 -14.19 -15.71 -13.62
N GLN A 410 -14.34 -16.80 -14.39
CA GLN A 410 -15.60 -17.55 -14.49
C GLN A 410 -16.06 -18.14 -13.13
N ASP A 411 -15.17 -18.35 -12.18
CA ASP A 411 -15.47 -18.79 -10.82
C ASP A 411 -15.83 -17.67 -9.84
N GLY A 412 -15.93 -16.43 -10.33
CA GLY A 412 -16.29 -15.25 -9.55
C GLY A 412 -15.13 -14.57 -8.82
N LYS A 413 -13.92 -15.13 -8.89
CA LYS A 413 -12.69 -14.44 -8.42
C LYS A 413 -12.30 -13.33 -9.39
N VAL A 414 -11.26 -12.58 -9.04
CA VAL A 414 -10.70 -11.52 -9.90
C VAL A 414 -9.22 -11.75 -10.15
N VAL A 415 -8.73 -11.25 -11.28
CA VAL A 415 -7.31 -11.17 -11.57
C VAL A 415 -6.94 -9.71 -11.87
N PRO A 416 -5.88 -9.18 -11.24
CA PRO A 416 -5.46 -7.81 -11.47
C PRO A 416 -4.88 -7.63 -12.87
N VAL A 417 -5.16 -6.48 -13.48
CA VAL A 417 -4.75 -6.16 -14.84
C VAL A 417 -4.26 -4.73 -14.96
N LYS A 418 -3.49 -4.48 -16.03
CA LYS A 418 -3.13 -3.13 -16.47
C LYS A 418 -3.16 -3.02 -17.99
N THR A 419 -3.20 -1.81 -18.51
CA THR A 419 -2.86 -1.56 -19.91
C THR A 419 -1.36 -1.88 -20.15
N ALA A 420 -1.01 -2.50 -21.24
CA ALA A 420 0.39 -2.83 -21.57
C ALA A 420 1.24 -1.58 -21.83
N GLY A 421 0.60 -0.45 -22.09
CA GLY A 421 1.18 0.86 -22.26
C GLY A 421 0.19 1.96 -21.83
N GLU A 422 0.60 3.21 -21.94
CA GLU A 422 -0.28 4.34 -21.68
C GLU A 422 -1.33 4.49 -22.79
N ILE A 423 -2.57 4.85 -22.45
CA ILE A 423 -3.67 5.12 -23.37
C ILE A 423 -4.11 6.59 -23.26
N PRO A 424 -4.73 7.18 -24.30
CA PRO A 424 -5.28 8.53 -24.22
C PRO A 424 -6.24 8.67 -23.02
N LYS A 425 -6.11 9.75 -22.27
CA LYS A 425 -6.89 10.03 -21.06
C LYS A 425 -8.40 9.97 -21.33
N GLU A 426 -8.85 10.46 -22.49
CA GLU A 426 -10.23 10.42 -22.94
C GLU A 426 -10.78 8.99 -23.17
N LYS A 427 -9.89 8.02 -23.39
CA LYS A 427 -10.25 6.61 -23.60
C LYS A 427 -10.39 5.80 -22.32
N ILE A 428 -10.04 6.35 -21.17
CA ILE A 428 -10.09 5.63 -19.86
C ILE A 428 -11.50 5.08 -19.59
N ALA A 429 -12.55 5.88 -19.80
CA ALA A 429 -13.93 5.45 -19.54
C ALA A 429 -14.33 4.25 -20.41
N ALA A 430 -14.04 4.28 -21.71
CA ALA A 430 -14.31 3.19 -22.64
C ALA A 430 -13.47 1.94 -22.33
N CYS A 431 -12.19 2.13 -21.99
CA CYS A 431 -11.31 1.05 -21.51
C CYS A 431 -11.90 0.35 -20.28
N MET A 432 -12.34 1.13 -19.29
CA MET A 432 -12.92 0.58 -18.07
C MET A 432 -14.27 -0.11 -18.29
N GLU A 433 -15.06 0.36 -19.25
CA GLU A 433 -16.30 -0.33 -19.64
C GLU A 433 -16.01 -1.71 -20.23
N GLU A 434 -15.04 -1.80 -21.14
CA GLU A 434 -14.62 -3.06 -21.74
C GLU A 434 -14.01 -4.02 -20.70
N VAL A 435 -13.14 -3.51 -19.82
CA VAL A 435 -12.54 -4.30 -18.73
C VAL A 435 -13.61 -4.85 -17.77
N ARG A 436 -14.59 -4.05 -17.34
CA ARG A 436 -15.67 -4.50 -16.45
C ARG A 436 -16.59 -5.55 -17.07
N ASN A 437 -16.76 -5.53 -18.40
CA ASN A 437 -17.59 -6.47 -19.14
C ASN A 437 -16.82 -7.73 -19.56
N THR A 438 -15.51 -7.79 -19.33
CA THR A 438 -14.68 -8.93 -19.68
C THR A 438 -14.64 -9.94 -18.55
N MET A 439 -14.85 -11.21 -18.91
CA MET A 439 -14.70 -12.36 -18.03
C MET A 439 -13.74 -13.36 -18.67
N VAL A 440 -12.75 -13.83 -17.93
CA VAL A 440 -11.71 -14.74 -18.42
C VAL A 440 -11.75 -16.07 -17.68
N LYS A 441 -11.11 -17.10 -18.28
CA LYS A 441 -11.01 -18.44 -17.70
C LYS A 441 -9.61 -18.66 -17.13
N ALA A 442 -9.54 -19.15 -15.89
CA ALA A 442 -8.28 -19.60 -15.31
C ALA A 442 -7.75 -20.89 -16.02
N PRO A 443 -6.43 -21.16 -16.06
CA PRO A 443 -5.40 -20.37 -15.39
C PRO A 443 -5.03 -19.11 -16.16
N VAL A 444 -4.60 -18.07 -15.44
CA VAL A 444 -4.04 -16.82 -15.98
C VAL A 444 -2.69 -16.60 -15.34
N LYS A 445 -1.70 -16.22 -16.11
CA LYS A 445 -0.35 -15.87 -15.65
C LYS A 445 -0.08 -14.39 -15.83
N THR A 446 0.75 -13.83 -14.99
CA THR A 446 1.27 -12.48 -15.13
C THR A 446 1.88 -12.30 -16.54
N GLY A 447 1.46 -11.24 -17.25
CA GLY A 447 1.86 -10.95 -18.63
C GLY A 447 0.90 -11.51 -19.70
N ASP A 448 -0.03 -12.40 -19.37
CA ASP A 448 -1.02 -12.88 -20.34
C ASP A 448 -1.88 -11.73 -20.87
N VAL A 449 -2.07 -11.69 -22.18
CA VAL A 449 -2.96 -10.72 -22.84
C VAL A 449 -4.41 -11.19 -22.66
N LEU A 450 -5.23 -10.37 -22.01
CA LEU A 450 -6.63 -10.71 -21.71
C LEU A 450 -7.63 -9.96 -22.59
N ILE A 451 -7.29 -8.75 -23.06
CA ILE A 451 -8.07 -7.96 -24.03
C ILE A 451 -7.08 -7.35 -25.00
N THR A 452 -7.30 -7.56 -26.29
CA THR A 452 -6.47 -6.96 -27.33
C THR A 452 -7.05 -5.64 -27.80
N ASN A 453 -6.20 -4.64 -28.09
CA ASN A 453 -6.59 -3.34 -28.63
C ASN A 453 -7.74 -2.67 -27.86
N VAL A 454 -7.62 -2.58 -26.53
CA VAL A 454 -8.67 -2.05 -25.65
C VAL A 454 -9.15 -0.66 -26.08
N ALA A 455 -10.44 -0.47 -26.16
CA ALA A 455 -11.09 0.77 -26.61
C ALA A 455 -10.57 1.36 -27.93
N GLY A 456 -10.01 0.50 -28.81
CA GLY A 456 -9.44 0.91 -30.10
C GLY A 456 -8.17 1.74 -29.99
N THR A 457 -7.40 1.59 -28.91
CA THR A 457 -6.18 2.38 -28.63
C THR A 457 -4.91 1.78 -29.21
N GLY A 458 -4.96 0.54 -29.73
CA GLY A 458 -3.79 -0.23 -30.14
C GLY A 458 -3.01 -0.84 -28.96
N ILE A 459 -3.48 -0.66 -27.72
CA ILE A 459 -2.85 -1.16 -26.52
C ILE A 459 -3.70 -2.31 -25.94
N ASP A 460 -3.02 -3.33 -25.44
CA ASP A 460 -3.65 -4.51 -24.83
C ASP A 460 -3.84 -4.35 -23.33
N ILE A 461 -4.75 -5.13 -22.74
CA ILE A 461 -4.84 -5.35 -21.29
C ILE A 461 -4.11 -6.64 -20.94
N ILE A 462 -3.17 -6.56 -20.01
CA ILE A 462 -2.37 -7.69 -19.54
C ILE A 462 -2.63 -7.97 -18.07
N ALA A 463 -2.51 -9.24 -17.70
CA ALA A 463 -2.57 -9.66 -16.31
C ALA A 463 -1.32 -9.20 -15.53
N THR A 464 -1.50 -8.75 -14.29
CA THR A 464 -0.42 -8.34 -13.38
C THR A 464 -0.28 -9.26 -12.16
N GLY A 465 -1.06 -10.32 -12.13
CA GLY A 465 -1.01 -11.38 -11.11
C GLY A 465 -1.45 -12.70 -11.70
N ASN A 466 -1.18 -13.77 -10.95
CA ASN A 466 -1.53 -15.12 -11.34
C ASN A 466 -2.92 -15.51 -10.81
N ALA A 467 -3.62 -16.39 -11.54
CA ALA A 467 -4.84 -17.01 -11.08
C ALA A 467 -4.86 -18.48 -11.51
N ASP A 468 -4.79 -19.37 -10.55
CA ASP A 468 -4.85 -20.83 -10.79
C ASP A 468 -6.29 -21.30 -10.98
N LYS A 469 -6.45 -22.47 -11.61
CA LYS A 469 -7.73 -23.18 -11.62
C LYS A 469 -8.12 -23.47 -10.18
N GLY A 470 -9.25 -22.95 -9.74
CA GLY A 470 -9.82 -23.31 -8.43
C GLY A 470 -9.94 -24.84 -8.32
N VAL A 471 -9.45 -25.37 -7.19
CA VAL A 471 -9.62 -26.78 -6.79
C VAL A 471 -11.04 -26.98 -6.34
#